data_266d4de52c943589fbea9f82b2a07a36
#
_entry.id   266d4de52c943589fbea9f82b2a07a36
#
_cell.length_a   1.000
_cell.length_b   1.000
_cell.length_c   1.000
_cell.angle_alpha   90.00
_cell.angle_beta   90.00
_cell.angle_gamma   90.00
#
_symmetry.space_group_name_H-M   'P 1'
#
loop_
_entity.id
_entity.type
_entity.pdbx_description
1 polymer ?
#
loop_
_entity_poly.entity_id
_entity_poly.type
_entity_poly.pdbx_seq_one_letter_code
_entity_poly.pdbx_strand_id
1 'polypeptide(L)'
;TTEIYTLSLHDALPIYEEYDTPMLEDANLYRAKSGEELSTQLYNFTDKGGREVSLRPEMTPSLARIIASKEKELTKPIRWFNIGKFYRYEKPQRGRTREFFQLNIDILGISSIEAEVEILQYVLEVMREFKAPKETYEIRINNRYLLDYLFKEILSLDDKLTAKLARAIDNYNKMSKEDFNQYLLDLGLTKKQLEQVTDYLSWDIETLKSIKEKSQGARELLELFSLTKDLGLENLRFDPSIVRGLLYYTGTVIELFDIGSKENPRAIFGGGRYDDLLSIFGNDKLPAFGIGWGDVITADYLKTYNLIPKTISQTDIFVTLLNKDLFVETSKLATYLREKGFNVEMQLKESNISKQFKYANKKQIPWVIVLGEKEIEEGKIQLRNMKTGEDFLITKQDAIEKICL
;
A
#
# COMPACT_ATOMS: atom_id res chain seq x y z
N THR A 1 -1.81 -10.27 -5.96
CA THR A 1 -1.49 -9.15 -5.04
C THR A 1 -1.59 -7.82 -5.78
N THR A 2 -1.09 -7.74 -7.02
CA THR A 2 -1.19 -6.54 -7.87
C THR A 2 -2.66 -6.23 -8.21
N GLU A 3 -3.48 -7.24 -8.45
CA GLU A 3 -4.91 -7.10 -8.76
C GLU A 3 -5.73 -6.48 -7.61
N ILE A 4 -5.34 -6.70 -6.35
CA ILE A 4 -6.01 -6.11 -5.18
C ILE A 4 -5.84 -4.58 -5.20
N TYR A 5 -4.69 -4.08 -5.63
CA TYR A 5 -4.46 -2.64 -5.74
C TYR A 5 -5.05 -2.04 -7.01
N THR A 6 -5.05 -2.76 -8.14
CA THR A 6 -5.43 -2.21 -9.45
C THR A 6 -6.93 -1.97 -9.58
N LEU A 7 -7.78 -2.84 -9.03
CA LEU A 7 -9.24 -2.74 -9.20
C LEU A 7 -9.90 -1.63 -8.37
N SER A 8 -9.38 -1.34 -7.16
CA SER A 8 -9.93 -0.27 -6.31
C SER A 8 -9.22 1.07 -6.48
N LEU A 9 -8.02 1.10 -7.08
CA LEU A 9 -7.19 2.29 -7.15
C LEU A 9 -7.46 3.15 -8.39
N HIS A 10 -7.79 2.56 -9.54
CA HIS A 10 -8.16 3.31 -10.74
C HIS A 10 -9.42 4.16 -10.55
N ASP A 11 -10.37 3.69 -9.72
CA ASP A 11 -11.59 4.45 -9.43
C ASP A 11 -11.40 5.49 -8.33
N ALA A 12 -10.45 5.27 -7.41
CA ALA A 12 -10.19 6.17 -6.27
C ALA A 12 -9.11 7.24 -6.55
N LEU A 13 -8.26 7.07 -7.56
CA LEU A 13 -7.17 7.99 -7.90
C LEU A 13 -7.29 8.67 -9.29
N PRO A 14 -8.46 9.03 -9.81
CA PRO A 14 -8.56 9.58 -11.16
C PRO A 14 -7.81 10.92 -11.34
N ILE A 15 -7.40 11.57 -10.23
CA ILE A 15 -6.66 12.84 -10.23
C ILE A 15 -5.15 12.67 -9.99
N TYR A 16 -4.67 11.45 -9.77
CA TYR A 16 -3.25 11.15 -9.59
C TYR A 16 -2.66 10.58 -10.87
N GLU A 17 -1.45 11.00 -11.22
CA GLU A 17 -0.70 10.49 -12.36
C GLU A 17 0.24 9.35 -11.92
N GLU A 18 0.22 8.25 -12.68
CA GLU A 18 1.14 7.14 -12.44
C GLU A 18 2.56 7.49 -12.91
N TYR A 19 3.55 7.19 -12.08
CA TYR A 19 4.96 7.29 -12.43
C TYR A 19 5.72 6.04 -12.03
N ASP A 20 6.90 5.85 -12.61
CA ASP A 20 7.85 4.84 -12.15
C ASP A 20 9.28 5.40 -12.17
N THR A 21 10.17 4.73 -11.46
CA THR A 21 11.58 5.05 -11.36
C THR A 21 12.41 3.83 -11.69
N PRO A 22 13.71 4.00 -12.06
CA PRO A 22 14.61 2.85 -12.21
C PRO A 22 14.60 1.97 -10.95
N MET A 23 14.61 0.64 -11.15
CA MET A 23 14.78 -0.31 -10.04
C MET A 23 16.18 -0.25 -9.43
N LEU A 24 17.16 0.13 -10.25
CA LEU A 24 18.57 0.19 -9.90
C LEU A 24 19.01 1.65 -9.89
N GLU A 25 19.47 2.12 -8.74
CA GLU A 25 19.88 3.50 -8.50
C GLU A 25 21.26 3.55 -7.85
N ASP A 26 21.89 4.72 -7.80
CA ASP A 26 23.09 4.96 -7.01
C ASP A 26 22.82 4.68 -5.53
N ALA A 27 23.65 3.85 -4.88
CA ALA A 27 23.43 3.46 -3.50
C ALA A 27 23.45 4.64 -2.51
N ASN A 28 24.19 5.72 -2.85
CA ASN A 28 24.26 6.91 -2.02
C ASN A 28 22.94 7.67 -1.96
N LEU A 29 22.09 7.56 -2.99
CA LEU A 29 20.75 8.13 -2.99
C LEU A 29 19.94 7.71 -1.75
N TYR A 30 20.05 6.44 -1.38
CA TYR A 30 19.32 5.88 -0.23
C TYR A 30 20.03 6.07 1.09
N ARG A 31 21.38 6.17 1.11
CA ARG A 31 22.16 6.39 2.34
C ARG A 31 21.99 7.80 2.88
N ALA A 32 21.77 8.77 2.01
CA ALA A 32 21.81 10.19 2.40
C ALA A 32 20.73 10.59 3.43
N LYS A 33 19.55 9.99 3.38
CA LYS A 33 18.40 10.40 4.23
C LYS A 33 17.50 9.25 4.72
N SER A 34 17.76 8.01 4.32
CA SER A 34 16.86 6.89 4.70
C SER A 34 17.16 6.31 6.08
N GLY A 35 18.17 6.79 6.78
CA GLY A 35 18.56 6.32 8.12
C GLY A 35 19.48 5.09 8.09
N GLU A 36 20.11 4.80 9.24
CA GLU A 36 21.09 3.71 9.36
C GLU A 36 20.47 2.34 9.16
N GLU A 37 19.25 2.11 9.65
CA GLU A 37 18.58 0.81 9.53
C GLU A 37 18.39 0.44 8.06
N LEU A 38 17.81 1.32 7.24
CA LEU A 38 17.59 1.04 5.84
C LEU A 38 18.91 0.89 5.08
N SER A 39 19.95 1.64 5.46
CA SER A 39 21.29 1.51 4.86
C SER A 39 21.89 0.12 5.01
N THR A 40 21.60 -0.59 6.11
CA THR A 40 22.04 -1.98 6.32
C THR A 40 21.21 -3.01 5.56
N GLN A 41 20.02 -2.61 5.09
CA GLN A 41 19.08 -3.48 4.37
C GLN A 41 19.16 -3.32 2.85
N LEU A 42 20.10 -2.54 2.32
CA LEU A 42 20.27 -2.36 0.88
C LEU A 42 20.76 -3.63 0.19
N TYR A 43 20.18 -3.95 -0.96
CA TYR A 43 20.76 -4.88 -1.93
C TYR A 43 21.72 -4.11 -2.84
N ASN A 44 22.91 -3.78 -2.33
CA ASN A 44 23.92 -3.03 -3.03
C ASN A 44 25.03 -3.92 -3.58
N PHE A 45 25.59 -3.50 -4.72
CA PHE A 45 26.71 -4.16 -5.39
C PHE A 45 27.42 -3.17 -6.32
N THR A 46 28.63 -3.54 -6.75
CA THR A 46 29.36 -2.75 -7.75
C THR A 46 29.02 -3.20 -9.15
N ASP A 47 28.57 -2.29 -10.01
CA ASP A 47 28.27 -2.58 -11.41
C ASP A 47 29.54 -2.75 -12.25
N LYS A 48 29.40 -3.14 -13.53
CA LYS A 48 30.53 -3.31 -14.45
C LYS A 48 31.29 -2.01 -14.73
N GLY A 49 30.70 -0.86 -14.47
CA GLY A 49 31.31 0.46 -14.59
C GLY A 49 32.02 0.94 -13.33
N GLY A 50 32.02 0.11 -12.27
CA GLY A 50 32.68 0.45 -11.00
C GLY A 50 31.81 1.33 -10.08
N ARG A 51 30.53 1.53 -10.38
CA ARG A 51 29.60 2.33 -9.55
C ARG A 51 28.95 1.45 -8.50
N GLU A 52 28.82 1.95 -7.29
CA GLU A 52 28.04 1.29 -6.26
C GLU A 52 26.55 1.60 -6.46
N VAL A 53 25.79 0.58 -6.77
CA VAL A 53 24.36 0.64 -7.06
C VAL A 53 23.56 -0.20 -6.08
N SER A 54 22.27 0.11 -5.94
CA SER A 54 21.34 -0.63 -5.09
C SER A 54 20.00 -0.85 -5.78
N LEU A 55 19.37 -2.00 -5.54
CA LEU A 55 17.95 -2.15 -5.81
C LEU A 55 17.17 -1.21 -4.87
N ARG A 56 16.15 -0.55 -5.41
CA ARG A 56 15.35 0.45 -4.66
C ARG A 56 14.68 -0.18 -3.43
N PRO A 57 14.96 0.29 -2.21
CA PRO A 57 14.32 -0.19 -0.98
C PRO A 57 13.04 0.58 -0.62
N GLU A 58 12.86 1.77 -1.21
CA GLU A 58 11.72 2.69 -1.07
C GLU A 58 11.65 3.60 -2.30
N MET A 59 10.54 4.34 -2.47
CA MET A 59 10.31 5.19 -3.63
C MET A 59 10.77 6.64 -3.43
N THR A 60 10.58 7.18 -2.24
CA THR A 60 10.66 8.63 -1.98
C THR A 60 11.98 9.29 -2.39
N PRO A 61 13.19 8.72 -2.17
CA PRO A 61 14.43 9.33 -2.67
C PRO A 61 14.52 9.37 -4.19
N SER A 62 14.05 8.33 -4.90
CA SER A 62 14.02 8.31 -6.36
C SER A 62 13.00 9.31 -6.93
N LEU A 63 11.83 9.43 -6.30
CA LEU A 63 10.85 10.46 -6.63
C LEU A 63 11.47 11.85 -6.48
N ALA A 64 12.10 12.15 -5.35
CA ALA A 64 12.75 13.43 -5.08
C ALA A 64 13.80 13.77 -6.15
N ARG A 65 14.62 12.79 -6.58
CA ARG A 65 15.60 12.97 -7.65
C ARG A 65 14.96 13.35 -8.99
N ILE A 66 13.85 12.68 -9.36
CA ILE A 66 13.14 12.97 -10.61
C ILE A 66 12.52 14.36 -10.55
N ILE A 67 11.81 14.68 -9.47
CA ILE A 67 11.20 16.00 -9.27
C ILE A 67 12.26 17.09 -9.31
N ALA A 68 13.38 16.93 -8.57
CA ALA A 68 14.48 17.91 -8.55
C ALA A 68 15.03 18.22 -9.96
N SER A 69 15.09 17.23 -10.84
CA SER A 69 15.57 17.41 -12.20
C SER A 69 14.62 18.17 -13.12
N LYS A 70 13.32 18.26 -12.77
CA LYS A 70 12.26 18.84 -13.61
C LYS A 70 11.33 19.82 -12.87
N GLU A 71 11.68 20.22 -11.66
CA GLU A 71 10.81 20.98 -10.76
C GLU A 71 10.17 22.23 -11.40
N LYS A 72 10.95 22.94 -12.22
CA LYS A 72 10.50 24.17 -12.90
C LYS A 72 9.51 23.92 -14.05
N GLU A 73 9.47 22.70 -14.59
CA GLU A 73 8.61 22.31 -15.69
C GLU A 73 7.26 21.75 -15.20
N LEU A 74 7.21 21.29 -13.95
CA LEU A 74 6.06 20.62 -13.39
C LEU A 74 5.04 21.61 -12.81
N THR A 75 3.77 21.45 -13.19
CA THR A 75 2.66 22.23 -12.62
C THR A 75 2.34 21.71 -11.22
N LYS A 76 2.26 22.61 -10.24
CA LYS A 76 1.95 22.29 -8.83
C LYS A 76 0.46 22.57 -8.54
N PRO A 77 -0.22 21.77 -7.69
CA PRO A 77 0.31 20.62 -6.96
C PRO A 77 0.54 19.41 -7.87
N ILE A 78 1.64 18.68 -7.60
CA ILE A 78 1.93 17.41 -8.26
C ILE A 78 1.27 16.33 -7.43
N ARG A 79 0.42 15.50 -8.03
CA ARG A 79 -0.23 14.34 -7.44
C ARG A 79 0.21 13.11 -8.21
N TRP A 80 1.13 12.36 -7.64
CA TRP A 80 1.70 11.20 -8.29
C TRP A 80 1.54 9.94 -7.44
N PHE A 81 1.37 8.80 -8.10
CA PHE A 81 1.37 7.50 -7.45
C PHE A 81 2.23 6.48 -8.20
N ASN A 82 2.67 5.47 -7.48
CA ASN A 82 3.39 4.33 -8.03
C ASN A 82 2.95 3.04 -7.35
N ILE A 83 2.80 1.96 -8.12
CA ILE A 83 2.68 0.59 -7.60
C ILE A 83 3.86 -0.20 -8.14
N GLY A 84 4.88 -0.40 -7.31
CA GLY A 84 6.14 -0.99 -7.75
C GLY A 84 6.70 -2.01 -6.78
N LYS A 85 7.72 -2.73 -7.27
CA LYS A 85 8.51 -3.67 -6.47
C LYS A 85 9.64 -2.95 -5.76
N PHE A 86 9.85 -3.36 -4.50
CA PHE A 86 10.91 -2.87 -3.62
C PHE A 86 11.65 -4.03 -2.99
N TYR A 87 12.89 -3.77 -2.56
CA TYR A 87 13.83 -4.79 -2.12
C TYR A 87 14.54 -4.38 -0.84
N ARG A 88 14.40 -5.20 0.24
CA ARG A 88 15.10 -4.99 1.51
C ARG A 88 15.73 -6.29 1.98
N TYR A 89 17.00 -6.26 2.28
CA TYR A 89 17.73 -7.41 2.82
C TYR A 89 17.39 -7.58 4.31
N GLU A 90 16.14 -7.95 4.57
CA GLU A 90 15.64 -8.22 5.91
C GLU A 90 15.60 -9.74 6.20
N LYS A 91 15.56 -10.08 7.50
CA LYS A 91 15.27 -11.47 7.90
C LYS A 91 13.80 -11.77 7.58
N PRO A 92 13.51 -12.76 6.72
CA PRO A 92 12.14 -13.14 6.40
C PRO A 92 11.36 -13.54 7.65
N GLN A 93 10.15 -13.00 7.79
CA GLN A 93 9.24 -13.32 8.89
C GLN A 93 7.81 -12.91 8.49
N ARG A 94 6.80 -13.24 9.32
CA ARG A 94 5.43 -12.79 9.05
C ARG A 94 5.38 -11.28 8.86
N GLY A 95 4.76 -10.81 7.77
CA GLY A 95 4.68 -9.40 7.43
C GLY A 95 5.95 -8.78 6.82
N ARG A 96 7.03 -9.57 6.58
CA ARG A 96 8.27 -9.08 5.94
C ARG A 96 8.83 -10.10 4.95
N THR A 97 9.00 -9.66 3.72
CA THR A 97 9.67 -10.36 2.63
C THR A 97 10.83 -9.52 2.11
N ARG A 98 11.75 -10.12 1.36
CA ARG A 98 12.88 -9.40 0.77
C ARG A 98 12.52 -8.67 -0.51
N GLU A 99 11.48 -9.13 -1.20
CA GLU A 99 10.82 -8.47 -2.32
C GLU A 99 9.35 -8.29 -1.94
N PHE A 100 8.81 -7.10 -2.16
CA PHE A 100 7.42 -6.77 -1.87
C PHE A 100 6.92 -5.68 -2.83
N PHE A 101 5.61 -5.61 -3.01
CA PHE A 101 4.98 -4.48 -3.68
C PHE A 101 4.62 -3.38 -2.67
N GLN A 102 4.70 -2.16 -3.13
CA GLN A 102 4.27 -1.00 -2.35
C GLN A 102 3.51 -0.04 -3.27
N LEU A 103 2.35 0.44 -2.80
CA LEU A 103 1.69 1.61 -3.32
C LEU A 103 2.31 2.83 -2.64
N ASN A 104 2.79 3.77 -3.43
CA ASN A 104 3.25 5.09 -2.98
C ASN A 104 2.31 6.13 -3.55
N ILE A 105 1.92 7.09 -2.73
CA ILE A 105 1.08 8.23 -3.12
C ILE A 105 1.72 9.46 -2.53
N ASP A 106 1.96 10.47 -3.37
CA ASP A 106 2.65 11.68 -2.98
C ASP A 106 1.94 12.91 -3.54
N ILE A 107 1.79 13.95 -2.70
CA ILE A 107 1.35 15.30 -3.08
C ILE A 107 2.52 16.25 -2.82
N LEU A 108 2.97 16.95 -3.87
CA LEU A 108 4.07 17.89 -3.76
C LEU A 108 3.62 19.30 -4.15
N GLY A 109 4.17 20.30 -3.46
CA GLY A 109 3.89 21.69 -3.71
C GLY A 109 2.79 22.31 -2.85
N ILE A 110 2.29 21.58 -1.83
CA ILE A 110 1.29 22.06 -0.86
C ILE A 110 1.93 22.05 0.53
N SER A 111 2.07 23.24 1.13
CA SER A 111 2.64 23.41 2.47
C SER A 111 1.61 23.29 3.59
N SER A 112 0.33 23.45 3.27
CA SER A 112 -0.76 23.43 4.22
C SER A 112 -1.28 22.01 4.48
N ILE A 113 -2.09 21.89 5.54
CA ILE A 113 -2.54 20.60 6.10
C ILE A 113 -3.53 19.84 5.18
N GLU A 114 -4.06 20.47 4.15
CA GLU A 114 -5.01 19.88 3.21
C GLU A 114 -4.41 18.70 2.43
N ALA A 115 -3.08 18.67 2.25
CA ALA A 115 -2.42 17.52 1.63
C ALA A 115 -2.53 16.26 2.51
N GLU A 116 -2.37 16.41 3.82
CA GLU A 116 -2.60 15.34 4.79
C GLU A 116 -4.04 14.86 4.77
N VAL A 117 -4.99 15.80 4.76
CA VAL A 117 -6.43 15.50 4.73
C VAL A 117 -6.80 14.73 3.48
N GLU A 118 -6.34 15.15 2.29
CA GLU A 118 -6.62 14.45 1.03
C GLU A 118 -6.11 13.00 1.05
N ILE A 119 -4.90 12.76 1.53
CA ILE A 119 -4.36 11.40 1.64
C ILE A 119 -5.09 10.57 2.71
N LEU A 120 -5.47 11.17 3.84
CA LEU A 120 -6.24 10.47 4.87
C LEU A 120 -7.63 10.04 4.36
N GLN A 121 -8.32 10.90 3.59
CA GLN A 121 -9.57 10.55 2.92
C GLN A 121 -9.38 9.35 2.00
N TYR A 122 -8.34 9.39 1.17
CA TYR A 122 -8.00 8.30 0.27
C TYR A 122 -7.74 6.98 1.01
N VAL A 123 -6.94 7.01 2.07
CA VAL A 123 -6.63 5.82 2.88
C VAL A 123 -7.90 5.20 3.48
N LEU A 124 -8.78 6.02 4.04
CA LEU A 124 -10.04 5.55 4.62
C LEU A 124 -10.99 4.98 3.56
N GLU A 125 -10.97 5.56 2.35
CA GLU A 125 -11.72 5.02 1.21
C GLU A 125 -11.22 3.63 0.81
N VAL A 126 -9.91 3.43 0.69
CA VAL A 126 -9.32 2.12 0.38
C VAL A 126 -9.68 1.08 1.46
N MET A 127 -9.67 1.46 2.75
CA MET A 127 -10.08 0.55 3.83
C MET A 127 -11.57 0.20 3.72
N ARG A 128 -12.41 1.15 3.28
CA ARG A 128 -13.84 0.92 3.03
C ARG A 128 -14.06 -0.03 1.84
N GLU A 129 -13.32 0.14 0.75
CA GLU A 129 -13.37 -0.76 -0.41
C GLU A 129 -12.93 -2.18 -0.05
N PHE A 130 -11.95 -2.33 0.84
CA PHE A 130 -11.59 -3.63 1.41
C PHE A 130 -12.67 -4.20 2.33
N LYS A 131 -13.75 -3.44 2.63
CA LYS A 131 -14.79 -3.79 3.59
C LYS A 131 -14.23 -4.06 4.99
N ALA A 132 -13.16 -3.35 5.33
CA ALA A 132 -12.51 -3.47 6.63
C ALA A 132 -13.47 -3.00 7.75
N PRO A 133 -13.72 -3.83 8.78
CA PRO A 133 -14.54 -3.41 9.91
C PRO A 133 -13.87 -2.24 10.65
N LYS A 134 -14.63 -1.18 10.94
CA LYS A 134 -14.08 0.06 11.52
C LYS A 134 -13.34 -0.16 12.85
N GLU A 135 -13.75 -1.13 13.64
CA GLU A 135 -13.17 -1.48 14.93
C GLU A 135 -11.83 -2.23 14.84
N THR A 136 -11.39 -2.57 13.62
CA THR A 136 -10.18 -3.40 13.41
C THR A 136 -8.94 -2.61 13.04
N TYR A 137 -9.09 -1.33 12.69
CA TYR A 137 -7.94 -0.51 12.27
C TYR A 137 -7.98 0.90 12.83
N GLU A 138 -6.82 1.51 12.93
CA GLU A 138 -6.64 2.87 13.44
C GLU A 138 -5.44 3.53 12.75
N ILE A 139 -5.61 4.79 12.31
CA ILE A 139 -4.51 5.63 11.81
C ILE A 139 -4.01 6.45 13.00
N ARG A 140 -2.76 6.23 13.35
CA ARG A 140 -2.07 6.99 14.41
C ARG A 140 -1.26 8.11 13.79
N ILE A 141 -1.36 9.27 14.41
CA ILE A 141 -0.84 10.52 13.88
C ILE A 141 0.00 11.21 14.95
N ASN A 142 1.17 11.68 14.56
CA ASN A 142 2.02 12.57 15.35
C ASN A 142 2.62 13.65 14.45
N ASN A 143 3.49 14.49 15.00
CA ASN A 143 4.15 15.56 14.26
C ASN A 143 5.62 15.73 14.74
N ARG A 144 6.54 15.86 13.78
CA ARG A 144 7.98 16.01 14.08
C ARG A 144 8.30 17.30 14.82
N TYR A 145 7.59 18.39 14.53
CA TYR A 145 7.76 19.65 15.29
C TYR A 145 7.32 19.51 16.75
N LEU A 146 6.39 18.61 17.06
CA LEU A 146 6.01 18.31 18.44
C LEU A 146 7.14 17.55 19.16
N LEU A 147 7.78 16.59 18.48
CA LEU A 147 8.96 15.91 19.00
C LEU A 147 10.14 16.86 19.20
N ASP A 148 10.37 17.77 18.24
CA ASP A 148 11.40 18.79 18.36
C ASP A 148 11.15 19.71 19.56
N TYR A 149 9.89 20.07 19.82
CA TYR A 149 9.50 20.83 21.03
C TYR A 149 9.84 20.04 22.31
N LEU A 150 9.55 18.74 22.37
CA LEU A 150 9.98 17.90 23.48
C LEU A 150 11.49 17.89 23.64
N PHE A 151 12.24 17.63 22.58
CA PHE A 151 13.68 17.41 22.64
C PHE A 151 14.45 18.68 22.97
N LYS A 152 14.10 19.80 22.34
CA LYS A 152 14.83 21.06 22.43
C LYS A 152 14.34 21.96 23.56
N GLU A 153 13.03 22.18 23.66
CA GLU A 153 12.45 23.13 24.57
C GLU A 153 12.22 22.53 25.98
N ILE A 154 11.76 21.26 26.06
CA ILE A 154 11.48 20.64 27.36
C ILE A 154 12.71 19.95 27.94
N LEU A 155 13.40 19.15 27.13
CA LEU A 155 14.51 18.32 27.58
C LEU A 155 15.89 18.98 27.40
N SER A 156 16.01 19.99 26.53
CA SER A 156 17.26 20.69 26.18
C SER A 156 18.39 19.74 25.76
N LEU A 157 18.08 18.78 24.87
CA LEU A 157 19.01 17.75 24.42
C LEU A 157 19.89 18.25 23.26
N ASP A 158 21.09 17.70 23.17
CA ASP A 158 21.93 17.81 21.98
C ASP A 158 21.42 16.91 20.83
N ASP A 159 21.90 17.15 19.61
CA ASP A 159 21.45 16.43 18.41
C ASP A 159 21.71 14.91 18.50
N LYS A 160 22.82 14.50 19.13
CA LYS A 160 23.19 13.09 19.27
C LYS A 160 22.24 12.34 20.19
N LEU A 161 21.87 12.93 21.31
CA LEU A 161 20.96 12.34 22.27
C LEU A 161 19.52 12.40 21.75
N THR A 162 19.15 13.47 21.04
CA THR A 162 17.88 13.61 20.31
C THR A 162 17.65 12.45 19.35
N ALA A 163 18.63 12.13 18.50
CA ALA A 163 18.50 11.01 17.55
C ALA A 163 18.32 9.65 18.26
N LYS A 164 19.03 9.43 19.37
CA LYS A 164 18.89 8.20 20.16
C LYS A 164 17.53 8.10 20.85
N LEU A 165 17.05 9.22 21.44
CA LEU A 165 15.76 9.26 22.11
C LEU A 165 14.61 9.08 21.10
N ALA A 166 14.69 9.67 19.91
CA ALA A 166 13.71 9.44 18.85
C ALA A 166 13.58 7.95 18.51
N ARG A 167 14.71 7.22 18.38
CA ARG A 167 14.71 5.76 18.18
C ARG A 167 14.15 4.99 19.38
N ALA A 168 14.41 5.45 20.60
CA ALA A 168 13.86 4.85 21.80
C ALA A 168 12.33 4.94 21.80
N ILE A 169 11.78 6.14 21.52
CA ILE A 169 10.33 6.37 21.45
C ILE A 169 9.69 5.52 20.35
N ASP A 170 10.29 5.41 19.16
CA ASP A 170 9.82 4.52 18.06
C ASP A 170 9.72 3.04 18.49
N ASN A 171 10.52 2.64 19.46
CA ASN A 171 10.50 1.28 20.00
C ASN A 171 9.69 1.13 21.30
N TYR A 172 9.07 2.21 21.81
CA TYR A 172 8.34 2.22 23.08
C TYR A 172 7.31 1.08 23.17
N ASN A 173 6.49 0.91 22.15
CA ASN A 173 5.45 -0.13 22.13
C ASN A 173 5.98 -1.57 21.95
N LYS A 174 7.29 -1.77 21.77
CA LYS A 174 7.94 -3.07 21.54
C LYS A 174 8.63 -3.63 22.79
N MET A 175 8.63 -2.91 23.89
CA MET A 175 9.29 -3.29 25.15
C MET A 175 8.41 -3.02 26.37
N SER A 176 8.78 -3.56 27.53
CA SER A 176 8.10 -3.23 28.78
C SER A 176 8.40 -1.79 29.24
N LYS A 177 7.53 -1.22 30.08
CA LYS A 177 7.78 0.13 30.62
C LYS A 177 9.07 0.18 31.44
N GLU A 178 9.35 -0.89 32.18
CA GLU A 178 10.55 -1.04 32.99
C GLU A 178 11.79 -1.04 32.12
N ASP A 179 11.81 -1.85 31.05
CA ASP A 179 12.92 -1.91 30.10
C ASP A 179 13.11 -0.58 29.37
N PHE A 180 12.02 0.08 28.99
CA PHE A 180 12.08 1.40 28.36
C PHE A 180 12.70 2.45 29.29
N ASN A 181 12.26 2.50 30.53
CA ASN A 181 12.80 3.43 31.50
C ASN A 181 14.29 3.19 31.77
N GLN A 182 14.69 1.92 31.91
CA GLN A 182 16.10 1.56 32.08
C GLN A 182 16.92 1.94 30.86
N TYR A 183 16.39 1.68 29.65
CA TYR A 183 17.06 2.06 28.41
C TYR A 183 17.28 3.56 28.29
N LEU A 184 16.31 4.39 28.71
CA LEU A 184 16.46 5.86 28.70
C LEU A 184 17.55 6.32 29.71
N LEU A 185 17.62 5.71 30.88
CA LEU A 185 18.69 6.01 31.86
C LEU A 185 20.07 5.60 31.31
N ASP A 186 20.17 4.46 30.65
CA ASP A 186 21.42 3.98 30.02
C ASP A 186 21.85 4.86 28.83
N LEU A 187 20.92 5.53 28.17
CA LEU A 187 21.22 6.58 27.17
C LEU A 187 21.81 7.86 27.78
N GLY A 188 21.72 8.02 29.11
CA GLY A 188 22.24 9.16 29.85
C GLY A 188 21.21 10.22 30.21
N LEU A 189 19.91 9.95 30.10
CA LEU A 189 18.87 10.84 30.58
C LEU A 189 18.87 10.89 32.09
N THR A 190 18.65 12.07 32.66
CA THR A 190 18.37 12.25 34.08
C THR A 190 17.00 11.72 34.46
N LYS A 191 16.76 11.43 35.74
CA LYS A 191 15.44 11.02 36.23
C LYS A 191 14.34 12.04 35.88
N LYS A 192 14.65 13.35 35.96
CA LYS A 192 13.71 14.39 35.58
C LYS A 192 13.36 14.32 34.10
N GLN A 193 14.34 14.12 33.21
CA GLN A 193 14.09 13.98 31.77
C GLN A 193 13.31 12.70 31.47
N LEU A 194 13.57 11.58 32.16
CA LEU A 194 12.78 10.38 32.09
C LEU A 194 11.30 10.63 32.42
N GLU A 195 11.02 11.34 33.53
CA GLU A 195 9.65 11.71 33.90
C GLU A 195 8.99 12.57 32.80
N GLN A 196 9.71 13.52 32.23
CA GLN A 196 9.21 14.39 31.14
C GLN A 196 8.93 13.60 29.86
N VAL A 197 9.74 12.61 29.49
CA VAL A 197 9.47 11.72 28.35
C VAL A 197 8.25 10.85 28.62
N THR A 198 8.12 10.34 29.84
CA THR A 198 6.96 9.51 30.23
C THR A 198 5.67 10.33 30.23
N ASP A 199 5.73 11.59 30.70
CA ASP A 199 4.62 12.54 30.63
C ASP A 199 4.24 12.79 29.17
N TYR A 200 5.20 13.13 28.31
CA TYR A 200 4.96 13.33 26.86
C TYR A 200 4.22 12.14 26.23
N LEU A 201 4.61 10.91 26.53
CA LEU A 201 3.97 9.71 25.98
C LEU A 201 2.51 9.51 26.45
N SER A 202 2.09 10.27 27.46
CA SER A 202 0.70 10.32 27.96
C SER A 202 -0.12 11.47 27.40
N TRP A 203 0.48 12.36 26.59
CA TRP A 203 -0.23 13.54 26.06
C TRP A 203 -1.42 13.15 25.17
N ASP A 204 -2.45 13.96 25.26
CA ASP A 204 -3.67 13.86 24.49
C ASP A 204 -3.99 15.21 23.77
N ILE A 205 -5.14 15.26 23.11
CA ILE A 205 -5.60 16.47 22.40
C ILE A 205 -5.80 17.66 23.34
N GLU A 206 -6.20 17.45 24.59
CA GLU A 206 -6.35 18.54 25.56
C GLU A 206 -4.98 19.12 25.96
N THR A 207 -3.99 18.26 26.10
CA THR A 207 -2.59 18.70 26.33
C THR A 207 -2.09 19.54 25.15
N LEU A 208 -2.35 19.11 23.90
CA LEU A 208 -1.98 19.88 22.71
C LEU A 208 -2.60 21.29 22.71
N LYS A 209 -3.87 21.42 23.11
CA LYS A 209 -4.55 22.72 23.24
C LYS A 209 -3.84 23.64 24.21
N SER A 210 -3.30 23.10 25.32
CA SER A 210 -2.61 23.88 26.33
C SER A 210 -1.25 24.43 25.88
N ILE A 211 -0.61 23.80 24.90
CA ILE A 211 0.74 24.16 24.41
C ILE A 211 0.73 24.72 22.98
N LYS A 212 -0.42 24.91 22.34
CA LYS A 212 -0.52 25.33 20.93
C LYS A 212 0.25 26.62 20.61
N GLU A 213 0.30 27.55 21.54
CA GLU A 213 1.04 28.83 21.35
C GLU A 213 2.56 28.66 21.36
N LYS A 214 3.05 27.56 21.94
CA LYS A 214 4.48 27.26 22.09
C LYS A 214 4.99 26.24 21.08
N SER A 215 4.11 25.41 20.51
CA SER A 215 4.49 24.32 19.62
C SER A 215 3.77 24.41 18.27
N GLN A 216 4.56 24.53 17.20
CA GLN A 216 4.05 24.43 15.83
C GLN A 216 3.36 23.08 15.60
N GLY A 217 3.98 21.98 16.04
CA GLY A 217 3.41 20.64 15.87
C GLY A 217 2.07 20.47 16.57
N ALA A 218 1.87 21.11 17.75
CA ALA A 218 0.58 21.10 18.43
C ALA A 218 -0.49 21.86 17.61
N ARG A 219 -0.14 23.01 17.01
CA ARG A 219 -1.08 23.77 16.15
C ARG A 219 -1.49 22.97 14.94
N GLU A 220 -0.52 22.40 14.21
CA GLU A 220 -0.78 21.60 13.00
C GLU A 220 -1.64 20.36 13.31
N LEU A 221 -1.37 19.64 14.40
CA LEU A 221 -2.17 18.50 14.82
C LEU A 221 -3.60 18.91 15.18
N LEU A 222 -3.78 20.00 15.92
CA LEU A 222 -5.11 20.49 16.29
C LEU A 222 -5.93 20.92 15.06
N GLU A 223 -5.30 21.56 14.09
CA GLU A 223 -5.90 21.93 12.82
C GLU A 223 -6.30 20.67 12.02
N LEU A 224 -5.39 19.69 11.88
CA LEU A 224 -5.66 18.42 11.22
C LEU A 224 -6.86 17.70 11.84
N PHE A 225 -6.86 17.53 13.18
CA PHE A 225 -7.96 16.85 13.87
C PHE A 225 -9.27 17.65 13.85
N SER A 226 -9.23 18.98 13.74
CA SER A 226 -10.43 19.78 13.52
C SER A 226 -11.03 19.53 12.14
N LEU A 227 -10.20 19.65 11.09
CA LEU A 227 -10.65 19.45 9.70
C LEU A 227 -11.15 18.02 9.46
N THR A 228 -10.44 17.02 9.95
CA THR A 228 -10.85 15.63 9.80
C THR A 228 -12.17 15.32 10.53
N LYS A 229 -12.39 15.93 11.71
CA LYS A 229 -13.65 15.83 12.44
C LYS A 229 -14.80 16.49 11.68
N ASP A 230 -14.60 17.68 11.14
CA ASP A 230 -15.62 18.42 10.36
C ASP A 230 -16.00 17.66 9.08
N LEU A 231 -15.06 16.90 8.51
CA LEU A 231 -15.27 16.02 7.36
C LEU A 231 -15.84 14.64 7.73
N GLY A 232 -16.04 14.35 9.03
CA GLY A 232 -16.55 13.06 9.50
C GLY A 232 -15.58 11.90 9.30
N LEU A 233 -14.27 12.16 9.22
CA LEU A 233 -13.25 11.11 9.12
C LEU A 233 -13.06 10.48 10.51
N GLU A 234 -13.28 9.18 10.56
CA GLU A 234 -13.17 8.37 11.78
C GLU A 234 -11.87 7.53 11.77
N ASN A 235 -11.59 6.80 12.84
CA ASN A 235 -10.41 5.93 12.97
C ASN A 235 -9.06 6.66 12.97
N LEU A 236 -9.04 7.92 13.38
CA LEU A 236 -7.84 8.73 13.52
C LEU A 236 -7.56 8.99 15.01
N ARG A 237 -6.30 8.82 15.42
CA ARG A 237 -5.87 9.05 16.80
C ARG A 237 -4.52 9.76 16.88
N PHE A 238 -4.41 10.76 17.74
CA PHE A 238 -3.12 11.27 18.15
C PHE A 238 -2.38 10.23 18.98
N ASP A 239 -1.14 9.91 18.59
CA ASP A 239 -0.28 9.00 19.32
C ASP A 239 1.15 9.55 19.39
N PRO A 240 1.58 10.06 20.56
CA PRO A 240 2.91 10.66 20.72
C PRO A 240 4.07 9.69 20.51
N SER A 241 3.82 8.38 20.52
CA SER A 241 4.84 7.35 20.27
C SER A 241 5.20 7.16 18.80
N ILE A 242 4.42 7.72 17.87
CA ILE A 242 4.71 7.61 16.42
C ILE A 242 5.81 8.58 16.04
N VAL A 243 6.97 8.05 15.65
CA VAL A 243 8.17 8.85 15.32
C VAL A 243 8.60 8.66 13.86
N ARG A 244 8.46 7.46 13.33
CA ARG A 244 8.98 7.01 12.02
C ARG A 244 10.52 7.03 11.95
N GLY A 245 11.08 5.91 11.46
CA GLY A 245 12.54 5.72 11.40
C GLY A 245 13.26 6.48 10.28
N LEU A 246 12.53 7.09 9.32
CA LEU A 246 13.12 7.78 8.19
C LEU A 246 13.43 9.24 8.56
N LEU A 247 14.67 9.67 8.30
CA LEU A 247 15.19 10.96 8.76
C LEU A 247 14.71 12.16 7.92
N TYR A 248 14.05 11.94 6.82
CA TYR A 248 13.59 13.02 5.95
C TYR A 248 12.22 13.62 6.32
N TYR A 249 11.48 13.02 7.25
CA TYR A 249 10.20 13.60 7.69
C TYR A 249 10.41 14.89 8.48
N THR A 250 9.59 15.90 8.16
CA THR A 250 9.71 17.27 8.72
C THR A 250 8.50 17.71 9.55
N GLY A 251 7.31 17.19 9.30
CA GLY A 251 6.06 17.58 9.93
C GLY A 251 5.22 16.39 10.38
N THR A 252 3.96 16.37 9.96
CA THR A 252 3.01 15.29 10.27
C THR A 252 3.53 13.93 9.83
N VAL A 253 3.39 12.93 10.71
CA VAL A 253 3.69 11.52 10.44
C VAL A 253 2.48 10.67 10.76
N ILE A 254 2.21 9.66 9.92
CA ILE A 254 1.05 8.79 10.06
C ILE A 254 1.42 7.32 9.90
N GLU A 255 0.72 6.44 10.62
CA GLU A 255 0.81 4.99 10.48
C GLU A 255 -0.56 4.35 10.68
N LEU A 256 -0.92 3.38 9.82
CA LEU A 256 -2.12 2.57 9.96
C LEU A 256 -1.79 1.27 10.69
N PHE A 257 -2.52 0.97 11.73
CA PHE A 257 -2.36 -0.26 12.52
C PHE A 257 -3.61 -1.15 12.48
N ASP A 258 -3.38 -2.45 12.53
CA ASP A 258 -4.38 -3.45 12.95
C ASP A 258 -4.52 -3.40 14.47
N ILE A 259 -5.69 -3.01 14.98
CA ILE A 259 -5.99 -2.93 16.41
C ILE A 259 -6.93 -4.03 16.90
N GLY A 260 -7.56 -4.76 15.97
CA GLY A 260 -8.48 -5.87 16.27
C GLY A 260 -7.75 -7.20 16.48
N SER A 261 -6.50 -7.33 16.02
CA SER A 261 -5.68 -8.53 16.20
C SER A 261 -4.33 -8.19 16.84
N LYS A 262 -3.90 -9.03 17.79
CA LYS A 262 -2.56 -8.91 18.40
C LYS A 262 -1.47 -9.68 17.65
N GLU A 263 -1.84 -10.37 16.58
CA GLU A 263 -0.92 -11.25 15.85
C GLU A 263 0.12 -10.50 15.02
N ASN A 264 -0.22 -9.29 14.56
CA ASN A 264 0.70 -8.45 13.80
C ASN A 264 0.69 -7.00 14.34
N PRO A 265 1.61 -6.66 15.25
CA PRO A 265 1.67 -5.33 15.87
C PRO A 265 2.32 -4.26 14.97
N ARG A 266 2.56 -4.56 13.69
CA ARG A 266 3.23 -3.64 12.76
C ARG A 266 2.25 -2.75 12.05
N ALA A 267 2.73 -1.56 11.67
CA ALA A 267 1.98 -0.69 10.78
C ALA A 267 1.74 -1.37 9.41
N ILE A 268 0.51 -1.29 8.92
CA ILE A 268 0.11 -1.75 7.59
C ILE A 268 0.73 -0.82 6.53
N PHE A 269 0.69 0.48 6.78
CA PHE A 269 1.43 1.47 6.01
C PHE A 269 1.96 2.59 6.91
N GLY A 270 2.80 3.43 6.33
CA GLY A 270 3.21 4.66 7.00
C GLY A 270 3.63 5.72 6.01
N GLY A 271 3.61 6.97 6.48
CA GLY A 271 3.95 8.13 5.69
C GLY A 271 4.17 9.37 6.53
N GLY A 272 4.30 10.51 5.84
CA GLY A 272 4.45 11.79 6.51
C GLY A 272 4.92 12.91 5.58
N ARG A 273 5.09 14.09 6.14
CA ARG A 273 5.55 15.31 5.46
C ARG A 273 7.06 15.33 5.35
N TYR A 274 7.58 15.69 4.17
CA TYR A 274 9.02 15.70 3.87
C TYR A 274 9.39 16.90 2.97
N ASP A 275 9.40 18.09 3.55
CA ASP A 275 9.55 19.37 2.81
C ASP A 275 10.98 19.64 2.31
N ASP A 276 12.00 19.05 2.94
CA ASP A 276 13.41 19.36 2.71
C ASP A 276 14.14 18.34 1.82
N LEU A 277 13.45 17.36 1.28
CA LEU A 277 14.10 16.24 0.59
C LEU A 277 14.81 16.68 -0.71
N LEU A 278 14.22 17.64 -1.47
CA LEU A 278 14.81 18.12 -2.70
C LEU A 278 16.12 18.90 -2.50
N SER A 279 16.35 19.44 -1.29
CA SER A 279 17.59 20.15 -0.97
C SER A 279 18.86 19.31 -1.10
N ILE A 280 18.74 17.97 -1.04
CA ILE A 280 19.86 17.04 -1.30
C ILE A 280 20.41 17.19 -2.72
N PHE A 281 19.57 17.61 -3.67
CA PHE A 281 19.92 17.80 -5.08
C PHE A 281 20.26 19.25 -5.42
N GLY A 282 20.35 20.13 -4.41
CA GLY A 282 20.64 21.55 -4.60
C GLY A 282 19.45 22.40 -5.02
N ASN A 283 18.23 21.86 -4.95
CA ASN A 283 16.99 22.58 -5.21
C ASN A 283 16.47 23.30 -3.95
N ASP A 284 15.56 24.25 -4.14
CA ASP A 284 14.80 24.85 -3.07
C ASP A 284 13.90 23.80 -2.38
N LYS A 285 13.44 24.12 -1.18
CA LYS A 285 12.47 23.28 -0.46
C LYS A 285 11.18 23.19 -1.26
N LEU A 286 10.67 21.97 -1.40
CA LEU A 286 9.36 21.72 -1.99
C LEU A 286 8.53 20.92 -0.97
N PRO A 287 7.46 21.53 -0.41
CA PRO A 287 6.59 20.84 0.52
C PRO A 287 6.00 19.58 -0.13
N ALA A 288 6.06 18.47 0.60
CA ALA A 288 5.55 17.21 0.14
C ALA A 288 4.98 16.38 1.30
N PHE A 289 3.88 15.66 1.02
CA PHE A 289 3.30 14.67 1.91
C PHE A 289 3.01 13.40 1.14
N GLY A 290 3.42 12.25 1.68
CA GLY A 290 3.22 10.97 0.99
C GLY A 290 3.20 9.78 1.92
N ILE A 291 2.70 8.66 1.39
CA ILE A 291 2.60 7.37 2.07
C ILE A 291 3.23 6.25 1.26
N GLY A 292 3.72 5.22 1.97
CA GLY A 292 4.15 3.96 1.36
C GLY A 292 3.38 2.79 1.98
N TRP A 293 2.52 2.15 1.21
CA TRP A 293 1.60 1.10 1.63
C TRP A 293 2.01 -0.27 1.09
N GLY A 294 2.54 -1.14 1.96
CA GLY A 294 3.07 -2.45 1.58
C GLY A 294 1.98 -3.53 1.41
N ASP A 295 2.17 -4.41 0.42
CA ASP A 295 1.24 -5.50 0.10
C ASP A 295 1.25 -6.64 1.13
N VAL A 296 2.41 -6.95 1.70
CA VAL A 296 2.59 -8.16 2.54
C VAL A 296 1.77 -8.07 3.83
N ILE A 297 1.83 -6.92 4.53
CA ILE A 297 1.07 -6.71 5.77
C ILE A 297 -0.41 -6.51 5.45
N THR A 298 -0.73 -5.84 4.34
CA THR A 298 -2.12 -5.70 3.85
C THR A 298 -2.75 -7.06 3.59
N ALA A 299 -2.05 -7.95 2.90
CA ALA A 299 -2.53 -9.30 2.65
C ALA A 299 -2.71 -10.11 3.95
N ASP A 300 -1.83 -9.92 4.94
CA ASP A 300 -1.97 -10.55 6.26
C ASP A 300 -3.20 -10.03 7.00
N TYR A 301 -3.44 -8.71 6.98
CA TYR A 301 -4.65 -8.08 7.52
C TYR A 301 -5.92 -8.63 6.86
N LEU A 302 -5.99 -8.59 5.52
CA LEU A 302 -7.15 -9.07 4.76
C LEU A 302 -7.43 -10.57 5.01
N LYS A 303 -6.39 -11.40 5.20
CA LYS A 303 -6.54 -12.81 5.59
C LYS A 303 -7.13 -12.96 6.99
N THR A 304 -6.62 -12.18 7.95
CA THR A 304 -7.06 -12.23 9.36
C THR A 304 -8.56 -11.99 9.48
N TYR A 305 -9.11 -11.07 8.68
CA TYR A 305 -10.52 -10.70 8.71
C TYR A 305 -11.37 -11.36 7.60
N ASN A 306 -10.83 -12.33 6.84
CA ASN A 306 -11.51 -13.01 5.72
C ASN A 306 -12.01 -12.05 4.63
N LEU A 307 -11.26 -10.98 4.38
CA LEU A 307 -11.59 -9.91 3.41
C LEU A 307 -10.95 -10.13 2.04
N ILE A 308 -10.13 -11.19 1.85
CA ILE A 308 -9.54 -11.46 0.54
C ILE A 308 -10.67 -11.78 -0.43
N PRO A 309 -10.79 -11.04 -1.55
CA PRO A 309 -11.77 -11.35 -2.58
C PRO A 309 -11.60 -12.80 -3.05
N LYS A 310 -12.71 -13.52 -3.17
CA LYS A 310 -12.66 -14.83 -3.82
C LYS A 310 -12.19 -14.61 -5.25
N THR A 311 -11.18 -15.35 -5.66
CA THR A 311 -10.71 -15.31 -7.04
C THR A 311 -11.84 -15.82 -7.92
N ILE A 312 -12.52 -14.91 -8.60
CA ILE A 312 -13.46 -15.26 -9.66
C ILE A 312 -12.60 -15.57 -10.88
N SER A 313 -12.93 -16.64 -11.59
CA SER A 313 -12.27 -16.93 -12.87
C SER A 313 -12.41 -15.71 -13.79
N GLN A 314 -11.31 -15.26 -14.39
CA GLN A 314 -11.38 -14.26 -15.46
C GLN A 314 -11.97 -14.84 -16.75
N THR A 315 -12.08 -16.18 -16.82
CA THR A 315 -12.69 -16.89 -17.94
C THR A 315 -14.20 -16.96 -17.74
N ASP A 316 -14.95 -16.40 -18.68
CA ASP A 316 -16.40 -16.43 -18.68
C ASP A 316 -16.93 -17.78 -19.20
N ILE A 317 -16.28 -18.30 -20.23
CA ILE A 317 -16.74 -19.49 -20.97
C ILE A 317 -15.58 -20.46 -21.17
N PHE A 318 -15.81 -21.73 -20.87
CA PHE A 318 -14.92 -22.81 -21.25
C PHE A 318 -15.54 -23.63 -22.39
N VAL A 319 -14.86 -23.73 -23.53
CA VAL A 319 -15.31 -24.53 -24.69
C VAL A 319 -14.58 -25.89 -24.67
N THR A 320 -15.33 -26.96 -24.60
CA THR A 320 -14.80 -28.33 -24.56
C THR A 320 -14.33 -28.79 -25.92
N LEU A 321 -13.43 -29.77 -25.97
CA LEU A 321 -13.02 -30.48 -27.18
C LEU A 321 -13.30 -31.96 -27.02
N LEU A 322 -14.30 -32.48 -27.72
CA LEU A 322 -14.74 -33.87 -27.61
C LEU A 322 -13.81 -34.85 -28.35
N ASN A 323 -13.39 -34.47 -29.55
CA ASN A 323 -12.42 -35.22 -30.35
C ASN A 323 -11.56 -34.26 -31.17
N LYS A 324 -10.47 -34.76 -31.74
CA LYS A 324 -9.48 -33.94 -32.46
C LYS A 324 -10.05 -33.37 -33.77
N ASP A 325 -11.00 -34.02 -34.39
CA ASP A 325 -11.57 -33.62 -35.70
C ASP A 325 -12.46 -32.38 -35.54
N LEU A 326 -13.00 -32.15 -34.35
CA LEU A 326 -13.80 -30.98 -34.00
C LEU A 326 -12.97 -29.76 -33.66
N PHE A 327 -11.63 -29.84 -33.62
CA PHE A 327 -10.77 -28.76 -33.16
C PHE A 327 -11.00 -27.45 -33.95
N VAL A 328 -11.15 -27.53 -35.27
CA VAL A 328 -11.34 -26.35 -36.13
C VAL A 328 -12.67 -25.66 -35.83
N GLU A 329 -13.77 -26.40 -35.71
CA GLU A 329 -15.10 -25.84 -35.44
C GLU A 329 -15.19 -25.30 -34.02
N THR A 330 -14.61 -26.00 -33.04
CA THR A 330 -14.50 -25.56 -31.67
C THR A 330 -13.68 -24.26 -31.56
N SER A 331 -12.58 -24.18 -32.33
CA SER A 331 -11.72 -22.98 -32.35
C SER A 331 -12.42 -21.77 -32.98
N LYS A 332 -13.18 -21.99 -34.08
CA LYS A 332 -14.03 -20.95 -34.70
C LYS A 332 -15.08 -20.43 -33.71
N LEU A 333 -15.72 -21.34 -32.96
CA LEU A 333 -16.68 -20.94 -31.93
C LEU A 333 -16.04 -20.12 -30.82
N ALA A 334 -14.88 -20.53 -30.30
CA ALA A 334 -14.16 -19.79 -29.28
C ALA A 334 -13.73 -18.39 -29.76
N THR A 335 -13.28 -18.30 -31.04
CA THR A 335 -12.94 -17.02 -31.66
C THR A 335 -14.15 -16.11 -31.77
N TYR A 336 -15.26 -16.61 -32.28
CA TYR A 336 -16.53 -15.89 -32.39
C TYR A 336 -16.98 -15.31 -31.03
N LEU A 337 -16.91 -16.11 -29.97
CA LEU A 337 -17.29 -15.65 -28.62
C LEU A 337 -16.32 -14.58 -28.08
N ARG A 338 -15.02 -14.68 -28.37
CA ARG A 338 -14.02 -13.64 -28.01
C ARG A 338 -14.29 -12.33 -28.73
N GLU A 339 -14.67 -12.37 -30.03
CA GLU A 339 -15.06 -11.18 -30.79
C GLU A 339 -16.31 -10.51 -30.23
N LYS A 340 -17.14 -11.24 -29.47
CA LYS A 340 -18.30 -10.70 -28.73
C LYS A 340 -17.95 -10.16 -27.33
N GLY A 341 -16.66 -10.14 -26.95
CA GLY A 341 -16.18 -9.56 -25.71
C GLY A 341 -16.06 -10.52 -24.53
N PHE A 342 -16.27 -11.84 -24.72
CA PHE A 342 -16.11 -12.82 -23.64
C PHE A 342 -14.66 -13.28 -23.50
N ASN A 343 -14.26 -13.55 -22.27
CA ASN A 343 -13.01 -14.24 -21.97
C ASN A 343 -13.21 -15.76 -22.12
N VAL A 344 -12.74 -16.32 -23.21
CA VAL A 344 -13.00 -17.71 -23.57
C VAL A 344 -11.72 -18.55 -23.48
N GLU A 345 -11.76 -19.60 -22.67
CA GLU A 345 -10.77 -20.67 -22.63
C GLU A 345 -11.28 -21.87 -23.42
N MET A 346 -10.43 -22.47 -24.22
CA MET A 346 -10.77 -23.66 -25.03
C MET A 346 -9.87 -24.82 -24.64
N GLN A 347 -10.44 -26.02 -24.60
CA GLN A 347 -9.65 -27.24 -24.45
C GLN A 347 -8.78 -27.45 -25.70
N LEU A 348 -7.46 -27.60 -25.51
CA LEU A 348 -6.51 -27.73 -26.63
C LEU A 348 -6.19 -29.17 -27.01
N LYS A 349 -6.39 -30.11 -26.09
CA LYS A 349 -6.13 -31.53 -26.31
C LYS A 349 -7.34 -32.34 -25.93
N GLU A 350 -7.71 -33.26 -26.81
CA GLU A 350 -8.77 -34.24 -26.57
C GLU A 350 -8.61 -34.89 -25.18
N SER A 351 -9.67 -34.91 -24.43
CA SER A 351 -9.76 -35.58 -23.15
C SER A 351 -11.20 -35.91 -22.79
N ASN A 352 -11.37 -36.82 -21.84
CA ASN A 352 -12.69 -37.20 -21.37
C ASN A 352 -13.49 -35.98 -20.89
N ILE A 353 -14.73 -35.86 -21.35
CA ILE A 353 -15.61 -34.71 -21.06
C ILE A 353 -15.76 -34.47 -19.55
N SER A 354 -15.84 -35.51 -18.73
CA SER A 354 -15.94 -35.39 -17.29
C SER A 354 -14.70 -34.72 -16.67
N LYS A 355 -13.51 -34.92 -17.27
CA LYS A 355 -12.27 -34.22 -16.80
C LYS A 355 -12.32 -32.75 -17.16
N GLN A 356 -12.88 -32.42 -18.33
CA GLN A 356 -13.04 -31.05 -18.80
C GLN A 356 -14.03 -30.27 -17.91
N PHE A 357 -15.15 -30.86 -17.54
CA PHE A 357 -16.09 -30.27 -16.57
C PHE A 357 -15.45 -30.10 -15.17
N LYS A 358 -14.69 -31.09 -14.70
CA LYS A 358 -13.95 -30.97 -13.42
C LYS A 358 -12.95 -29.82 -13.46
N TYR A 359 -12.29 -29.62 -14.60
CA TYR A 359 -11.37 -28.50 -14.80
C TYR A 359 -12.10 -27.15 -14.72
N ALA A 360 -13.17 -26.97 -15.48
CA ALA A 360 -13.98 -25.76 -15.46
C ALA A 360 -14.53 -25.46 -14.06
N ASN A 361 -15.02 -26.48 -13.35
CA ASN A 361 -15.51 -26.34 -11.98
C ASN A 361 -14.39 -25.95 -11.00
N LYS A 362 -13.20 -26.56 -11.09
CA LYS A 362 -12.05 -26.21 -10.24
C LYS A 362 -11.59 -24.78 -10.47
N LYS A 363 -11.66 -24.29 -11.71
CA LYS A 363 -11.37 -22.90 -12.08
C LYS A 363 -12.53 -21.94 -11.81
N GLN A 364 -13.67 -22.44 -11.37
CA GLN A 364 -14.88 -21.64 -11.12
C GLN A 364 -15.36 -20.89 -12.36
N ILE A 365 -15.18 -21.48 -13.56
CA ILE A 365 -15.68 -20.92 -14.80
C ILE A 365 -17.19 -21.06 -14.84
N PRO A 366 -17.98 -19.99 -15.03
CA PRO A 366 -19.42 -20.03 -14.86
C PRO A 366 -20.16 -20.78 -15.98
N TRP A 367 -19.61 -20.78 -17.19
CA TRP A 367 -20.25 -21.38 -18.33
C TRP A 367 -19.36 -22.38 -19.06
N VAL A 368 -19.92 -23.50 -19.48
CA VAL A 368 -19.25 -24.50 -20.32
C VAL A 368 -20.04 -24.70 -21.58
N ILE A 369 -19.38 -24.69 -22.73
CA ILE A 369 -19.97 -25.02 -24.02
C ILE A 369 -19.43 -26.37 -24.49
N VAL A 370 -20.33 -27.22 -24.89
CA VAL A 370 -20.04 -28.50 -25.57
C VAL A 370 -20.52 -28.39 -27.01
N LEU A 371 -19.61 -28.73 -27.93
CA LEU A 371 -19.86 -28.74 -29.36
C LEU A 371 -19.51 -30.14 -29.91
N GLY A 372 -20.49 -30.91 -30.32
CA GLY A 372 -20.34 -32.19 -30.99
C GLY A 372 -20.77 -32.11 -32.44
N GLU A 373 -20.63 -33.20 -33.17
CA GLU A 373 -21.02 -33.31 -34.58
C GLU A 373 -22.52 -33.02 -34.79
N LYS A 374 -23.35 -33.52 -33.90
CA LYS A 374 -24.79 -33.30 -33.93
C LYS A 374 -25.17 -31.83 -33.73
N GLU A 375 -24.52 -31.16 -32.76
CA GLU A 375 -24.75 -29.74 -32.52
C GLU A 375 -24.32 -28.90 -33.72
N ILE A 376 -23.25 -29.28 -34.43
CA ILE A 376 -22.79 -28.62 -35.65
C ILE A 376 -23.81 -28.76 -36.76
N GLU A 377 -24.32 -29.97 -37.00
CA GLU A 377 -25.34 -30.23 -38.02
C GLU A 377 -26.64 -29.43 -37.76
N GLU A 378 -27.04 -29.31 -36.50
CA GLU A 378 -28.25 -28.55 -36.11
C GLU A 378 -28.00 -27.03 -36.03
N GLY A 379 -26.77 -26.56 -36.16
CA GLY A 379 -26.40 -25.12 -35.97
C GLY A 379 -26.55 -24.64 -34.54
N LYS A 380 -26.48 -25.54 -33.56
CA LYS A 380 -26.66 -25.26 -32.13
C LYS A 380 -25.39 -25.55 -31.34
N ILE A 381 -25.42 -25.21 -30.06
CA ILE A 381 -24.41 -25.53 -29.05
C ILE A 381 -25.11 -26.00 -27.79
N GLN A 382 -24.48 -26.85 -27.01
CA GLN A 382 -24.94 -27.17 -25.67
C GLN A 382 -24.23 -26.25 -24.69
N LEU A 383 -24.96 -25.33 -24.05
CA LEU A 383 -24.50 -24.40 -23.04
C LEU A 383 -24.89 -24.91 -21.65
N ARG A 384 -23.93 -25.02 -20.73
CA ARG A 384 -24.17 -25.43 -19.36
C ARG A 384 -23.81 -24.33 -18.39
N ASN A 385 -24.75 -23.99 -17.51
CA ASN A 385 -24.49 -23.15 -16.33
C ASN A 385 -23.85 -24.03 -15.24
N MET A 386 -22.59 -23.72 -14.88
CA MET A 386 -21.85 -24.53 -13.91
C MET A 386 -22.31 -24.28 -12.46
N LYS A 387 -23.02 -23.19 -12.21
CA LYS A 387 -23.53 -22.85 -10.87
C LYS A 387 -24.87 -23.54 -10.59
N THR A 388 -25.80 -23.53 -11.57
CA THR A 388 -27.13 -24.12 -11.42
C THR A 388 -27.17 -25.59 -11.89
N GLY A 389 -26.25 -26.00 -12.78
CA GLY A 389 -26.22 -27.31 -13.42
C GLY A 389 -27.18 -27.45 -14.60
N GLU A 390 -27.85 -26.38 -15.01
CA GLU A 390 -28.80 -26.36 -16.11
C GLU A 390 -28.09 -26.46 -17.47
N ASP A 391 -28.68 -27.23 -18.39
CA ASP A 391 -28.19 -27.38 -19.76
C ASP A 391 -29.19 -26.77 -20.76
N PHE A 392 -28.65 -26.09 -21.78
CA PHE A 392 -29.45 -25.45 -22.84
C PHE A 392 -28.90 -25.83 -24.20
N LEU A 393 -29.76 -26.35 -25.09
CA LEU A 393 -29.43 -26.59 -26.48
C LEU A 393 -29.96 -25.43 -27.33
N ILE A 394 -29.11 -24.49 -27.67
CA ILE A 394 -29.47 -23.18 -28.23
C ILE A 394 -28.50 -22.75 -29.33
N THR A 395 -28.87 -21.70 -30.07
CA THR A 395 -27.98 -21.12 -31.08
C THR A 395 -26.83 -20.36 -30.43
N LYS A 396 -25.77 -20.07 -31.19
CA LYS A 396 -24.65 -19.23 -30.74
C LYS A 396 -25.12 -17.84 -30.29
N GLN A 397 -26.13 -17.27 -30.96
CA GLN A 397 -26.66 -15.95 -30.65
C GLN A 397 -27.44 -15.96 -29.33
N ASP A 398 -28.33 -16.93 -29.15
CA ASP A 398 -29.12 -17.08 -27.93
C ASP A 398 -28.21 -17.35 -26.70
N ALA A 399 -27.07 -18.02 -26.91
CA ALA A 399 -26.10 -18.26 -25.86
C ALA A 399 -25.47 -16.96 -25.36
N ILE A 400 -25.13 -16.03 -26.26
CA ILE A 400 -24.61 -14.70 -25.90
C ILE A 400 -25.61 -13.95 -25.02
N GLU A 401 -26.89 -13.90 -25.46
CA GLU A 401 -27.96 -13.22 -24.73
C GLU A 401 -28.14 -13.82 -23.32
N LYS A 402 -28.10 -15.18 -23.24
CA LYS A 402 -28.27 -15.89 -21.98
C LYS A 402 -27.09 -15.72 -20.99
N ILE A 403 -25.88 -15.58 -21.48
CA ILE A 403 -24.68 -15.36 -20.65
C ILE A 403 -24.63 -13.93 -20.13
N CYS A 404 -25.15 -12.96 -20.88
CA CYS A 404 -25.22 -11.55 -20.50
C CYS A 404 -26.32 -11.23 -19.46
N LEU A 405 -27.32 -12.13 -19.28
CA LEU A 405 -28.38 -12.02 -18.26
C LEU A 405 -27.90 -12.55 -16.90
#